data_f3b7e3a7b3fb35307737bd2fa5e58850
#
_entry.id   f3b7e3a7b3fb35307737bd2fa5e58850
#
_cell.length_a   1.000
_cell.length_b   1.000
_cell.length_c   1.000
_cell.angle_alpha   90.00
_cell.angle_beta   90.00
_cell.angle_gamma   90.00
#
_symmetry.space_group_name_H-M   'P 1'
#
loop_
_entity.id
_entity.type
_entity.pdbx_description
1 polymer ?
#
loop_
_entity_poly.entity_id
_entity_poly.type
_entity_poly.pdbx_seq_one_letter_code
_entity_poly.pdbx_strand_id
1 'polypeptide(L)'
;FNEKKLTRGAVRLGIKGNCVLYACRMSNVSRSTKEVADMFSIYPKDISRTSQMFKETLLGKTTKNYTTLPNDVLQRLLNLFEVSREERLECNKLSIKLESCVELMSKTPNSVASVIIYMVLKEKVSKSEVCERCSVSVPTINKIENIITKYLEE
;
A
#
# COMPACT_ATOMS: atom_id res chain seq x y z
N PHE A 1 14.15 1.51 20.55
CA PHE A 1 13.50 0.23 20.95
C PHE A 1 14.39 -0.62 21.85
N ASN A 2 15.65 -0.81 21.44
CA ASN A 2 16.59 -1.66 22.19
C ASN A 2 16.88 -1.18 23.62
N GLU A 3 16.68 0.08 23.92
CA GLU A 3 16.78 0.62 25.29
C GLU A 3 15.67 0.08 26.20
N LYS A 4 14.51 -0.25 25.63
CA LYS A 4 13.35 -0.74 26.36
C LYS A 4 13.26 -2.27 26.41
N LYS A 5 13.77 -2.93 25.36
CA LYS A 5 13.69 -4.38 25.24
C LYS A 5 14.80 -4.91 24.34
N LEU A 6 15.52 -5.92 24.82
CA LEU A 6 16.54 -6.61 24.03
C LEU A 6 15.88 -7.68 23.16
N THR A 7 16.27 -7.72 21.89
CA THR A 7 15.80 -8.70 20.93
C THR A 7 16.96 -9.26 20.12
N ARG A 8 16.82 -10.47 19.61
CA ARG A 8 17.88 -11.16 18.86
C ARG A 8 17.33 -11.86 17.60
N GLY A 9 18.22 -12.10 16.63
CA GLY A 9 17.93 -12.87 15.41
C GLY A 9 16.82 -12.27 14.56
N ALA A 10 15.93 -13.12 14.05
CA ALA A 10 14.81 -12.68 13.19
C ALA A 10 13.87 -11.70 13.86
N VAL A 11 13.70 -11.81 15.18
CA VAL A 11 12.87 -10.88 15.97
C VAL A 11 13.46 -9.47 15.90
N ARG A 12 14.77 -9.35 16.07
CA ARG A 12 15.46 -8.05 16.01
C ARG A 12 15.34 -7.43 14.62
N LEU A 13 15.54 -8.22 13.57
CA LEU A 13 15.39 -7.74 12.18
C LEU A 13 13.95 -7.37 11.86
N GLY A 14 12.98 -8.14 12.34
CA GLY A 14 11.56 -7.82 12.20
C GLY A 14 11.19 -6.50 12.87
N ILE A 15 11.72 -6.23 14.05
CA ILE A 15 11.54 -4.95 14.75
C ILE A 15 12.15 -3.80 13.96
N LYS A 16 13.35 -3.97 13.40
CA LYS A 16 13.98 -2.98 12.54
C LYS A 16 13.11 -2.67 11.31
N GLY A 17 12.53 -3.71 10.70
CA GLY A 17 11.59 -3.57 9.60
C GLY A 17 10.37 -2.75 9.99
N ASN A 18 9.80 -3.00 11.16
CA ASN A 18 8.67 -2.22 11.67
C ASN A 18 9.05 -0.76 11.93
N CYS A 19 10.25 -0.49 12.41
CA CYS A 19 10.74 0.88 12.59
C CYS A 19 10.80 1.62 11.26
N VAL A 20 11.29 0.98 10.21
CA VAL A 20 11.35 1.58 8.86
C VAL A 20 9.96 1.83 8.30
N LEU A 21 9.05 0.87 8.43
CA LEU A 21 7.66 1.03 7.99
C LEU A 21 6.97 2.20 8.69
N TYR A 22 7.16 2.29 10.01
CA TYR A 22 6.59 3.38 10.80
C TYR A 22 7.15 4.73 10.39
N ALA A 23 8.48 4.83 10.24
CA ALA A 23 9.14 6.05 9.81
C ALA A 23 8.67 6.50 8.41
N CYS A 24 8.49 5.56 7.48
CA CYS A 24 7.98 5.85 6.15
C CYS A 24 6.56 6.40 6.20
N ARG A 25 5.69 5.85 7.03
CA ARG A 25 4.32 6.34 7.21
C ARG A 25 4.30 7.75 7.80
N MET A 26 5.15 8.01 8.79
CA MET A 26 5.25 9.33 9.41
C MET A 26 5.77 10.38 8.44
N SER A 27 6.60 9.99 7.48
CA SER A 27 7.16 10.88 6.45
C SER A 27 6.31 10.94 5.18
N ASN A 28 5.12 10.33 5.17
CA ASN A 28 4.23 10.22 4.01
C ASN A 28 4.86 9.51 2.80
N VAL A 29 5.83 8.63 3.05
CA VAL A 29 6.47 7.78 2.03
C VAL A 29 6.02 6.35 2.27
N SER A 30 4.98 5.93 1.57
CA SER A 30 4.41 4.59 1.77
C SER A 30 5.31 3.50 1.19
N ARG A 31 5.57 2.45 1.99
CA ARG A 31 6.31 1.25 1.58
C ARG A 31 5.52 0.02 1.99
N SER A 32 5.60 -1.04 1.18
CA SER A 32 4.96 -2.31 1.55
C SER A 32 5.83 -3.10 2.52
N THR A 33 5.21 -4.01 3.27
CA THR A 33 5.92 -4.93 4.15
C THR A 33 6.93 -5.76 3.38
N LYS A 34 6.58 -6.19 2.16
CA LYS A 34 7.48 -6.97 1.30
C LYS A 34 8.73 -6.18 0.91
N GLU A 35 8.58 -4.91 0.53
CA GLU A 35 9.71 -4.04 0.18
C GLU A 35 10.69 -3.91 1.34
N VAL A 36 10.18 -3.69 2.55
CA VAL A 36 11.00 -3.55 3.75
C VAL A 36 11.64 -4.88 4.15
N ALA A 37 10.91 -5.99 4.03
CA ALA A 37 11.45 -7.32 4.30
C ALA A 37 12.63 -7.64 3.38
N ASP A 38 12.52 -7.31 2.10
CA ASP A 38 13.59 -7.50 1.12
C ASP A 38 14.84 -6.68 1.47
N MET A 39 14.67 -5.45 1.98
CA MET A 39 15.77 -4.59 2.42
C MET A 39 16.61 -5.22 3.54
N PHE A 40 15.98 -5.98 4.44
CA PHE A 40 16.63 -6.63 5.57
C PHE A 40 16.93 -8.11 5.33
N SER A 41 16.62 -8.64 4.14
CA SER A 41 16.78 -10.06 3.77
C SER A 41 16.05 -10.99 4.73
N ILE A 42 14.83 -10.62 5.11
CA ILE A 42 13.95 -11.42 5.97
C ILE A 42 12.62 -11.66 5.26
N TYR A 43 11.77 -12.49 5.87
CA TYR A 43 10.44 -12.76 5.33
C TYR A 43 9.43 -11.71 5.82
N PRO A 44 8.43 -11.33 5.01
CA PRO A 44 7.37 -10.40 5.44
C PRO A 44 6.65 -10.87 6.71
N LYS A 45 6.51 -12.18 6.90
CA LYS A 45 5.92 -12.77 8.12
C LYS A 45 6.68 -12.40 9.39
N ASP A 46 7.99 -12.22 9.31
CA ASP A 46 8.81 -11.84 10.48
C ASP A 46 8.48 -10.41 10.94
N ILE A 47 8.22 -9.52 9.99
CA ILE A 47 7.76 -8.16 10.28
C ILE A 47 6.37 -8.20 10.91
N SER A 48 5.46 -8.99 10.34
CA SER A 48 4.08 -9.11 10.84
C SER A 48 4.03 -9.70 12.25
N ARG A 49 4.84 -10.73 12.53
CA ARG A 49 4.93 -11.36 13.85
C ARG A 49 5.42 -10.42 14.94
N THR A 50 6.34 -9.52 14.59
CA THR A 50 6.92 -8.58 15.55
C THR A 50 6.16 -7.26 15.63
N SER A 51 5.17 -7.04 14.78
CA SER A 51 4.38 -5.81 14.71
C SER A 51 3.69 -5.49 16.05
N GLN A 52 3.08 -6.48 16.70
CA GLN A 52 2.41 -6.29 17.98
C GLN A 52 3.40 -5.88 19.07
N MET A 53 4.54 -6.56 19.17
CA MET A 53 5.61 -6.24 20.12
C MET A 53 6.12 -4.80 19.89
N PHE A 54 6.31 -4.40 18.65
CA PHE A 54 6.74 -3.06 18.28
C PHE A 54 5.74 -2.00 18.77
N LYS A 55 4.46 -2.21 18.48
CA LYS A 55 3.39 -1.28 18.88
C LYS A 55 3.28 -1.16 20.40
N GLU A 56 3.31 -2.27 21.10
CA GLU A 56 3.21 -2.28 22.57
C GLU A 56 4.41 -1.62 23.24
N THR A 57 5.60 -1.80 22.69
CA THR A 57 6.84 -1.30 23.29
C THR A 57 7.06 0.19 23.04
N LEU A 58 6.88 0.65 21.82
CA LEU A 58 7.18 2.04 21.43
C LEU A 58 5.97 2.96 21.44
N LEU A 59 4.82 2.46 21.00
CA LEU A 59 3.65 3.29 20.77
C LEU A 59 2.66 3.25 21.92
N GLY A 60 2.75 2.23 22.76
CA GLY A 60 1.83 2.03 23.87
C GLY A 60 0.47 1.48 23.45
N LYS A 61 -0.37 1.17 24.43
CA LYS A 61 -1.67 0.50 24.19
C LYS A 61 -2.74 1.41 23.56
N THR A 62 -2.57 2.72 23.67
CA THR A 62 -3.54 3.71 23.18
C THR A 62 -3.22 4.30 21.83
N THR A 63 -2.22 3.77 21.15
CA THR A 63 -1.76 4.30 19.88
C THR A 63 -2.75 4.00 18.76
N LYS A 64 -3.03 5.01 17.96
CA LYS A 64 -3.83 4.85 16.75
C LYS A 64 -3.10 3.95 15.76
N ASN A 65 -3.84 3.01 15.16
CA ASN A 65 -3.30 2.22 14.07
C ASN A 65 -3.07 3.11 12.85
N TYR A 66 -1.82 3.22 12.42
CA TYR A 66 -1.50 3.87 11.15
C TYR A 66 -1.81 2.88 10.03
N THR A 67 -2.95 3.06 9.39
CA THR A 67 -3.30 2.28 8.21
C THR A 67 -2.76 2.99 6.97
N THR A 68 -2.29 2.21 5.99
CA THR A 68 -1.92 2.76 4.70
C THR A 68 -3.19 3.18 3.97
N LEU A 69 -3.34 4.47 3.69
CA LEU A 69 -4.48 4.98 2.95
C LEU A 69 -4.35 4.68 1.45
N PRO A 70 -5.46 4.45 0.74
CA PRO A 70 -5.41 4.22 -0.71
C PRO A 70 -4.67 5.31 -1.48
N ASN A 71 -4.80 6.56 -1.07
CA ASN A 71 -4.13 7.68 -1.71
C ASN A 71 -2.61 7.64 -1.56
N ASP A 72 -2.11 7.19 -0.40
CA ASP A 72 -0.66 7.05 -0.18
C ASP A 72 -0.07 5.98 -1.10
N VAL A 73 -0.77 4.87 -1.24
CA VAL A 73 -0.38 3.79 -2.14
C VAL A 73 -0.45 4.25 -3.59
N LEU A 74 -1.49 5.00 -3.96
CA LEU A 74 -1.67 5.53 -5.31
C LEU A 74 -0.47 6.40 -5.73
N GLN A 75 -0.03 7.32 -4.88
CA GLN A 75 1.12 8.18 -5.18
C GLN A 75 2.40 7.36 -5.38
N ARG A 76 2.61 6.36 -4.54
CA ARG A 76 3.77 5.46 -4.67
C ARG A 76 3.74 4.67 -5.98
N LEU A 77 2.60 4.13 -6.35
CA LEU A 77 2.45 3.35 -7.59
C LEU A 77 2.55 4.24 -8.83
N LEU A 78 2.05 5.47 -8.79
CA LEU A 78 2.17 6.42 -9.90
C LEU A 78 3.63 6.71 -10.24
N ASN A 79 4.52 6.63 -9.28
CA ASN A 79 5.95 6.83 -9.50
C ASN A 79 6.60 5.69 -10.30
N LEU A 80 5.92 4.56 -10.47
CA LEU A 80 6.38 3.43 -11.28
C LEU A 80 6.07 3.61 -12.77
N PHE A 81 5.27 4.62 -13.12
CA PHE A 81 4.83 4.89 -14.48
C PHE A 81 5.23 6.30 -14.90
N GLU A 82 5.33 6.51 -16.21
CA GLU A 82 5.47 7.85 -16.75
C GLU A 82 4.08 8.48 -16.84
N VAL A 83 3.78 9.38 -15.92
CA VAL A 83 2.49 10.06 -15.85
C VAL A 83 2.66 11.56 -15.99
N SER A 84 1.76 12.19 -16.76
CA SER A 84 1.68 13.64 -16.82
C SER A 84 1.02 14.18 -15.55
N ARG A 85 1.16 15.48 -15.34
CA ARG A 85 0.49 16.16 -14.22
C ARG A 85 -1.03 16.00 -14.30
N GLU A 86 -1.59 16.09 -15.49
CA GLU A 86 -3.03 15.94 -15.73
C GLU A 86 -3.51 14.53 -15.40
N GLU A 87 -2.77 13.51 -15.81
CA GLU A 87 -3.08 12.12 -15.52
C GLU A 87 -3.03 11.86 -14.02
N ARG A 88 -2.04 12.41 -13.33
CA ARG A 88 -1.93 12.32 -11.87
C ARG A 88 -3.13 12.96 -11.18
N LEU A 89 -3.57 14.12 -11.66
CA LEU A 89 -4.76 14.79 -11.13
C LEU A 89 -6.03 13.97 -11.36
N GLU A 90 -6.16 13.33 -12.52
CA GLU A 90 -7.30 12.47 -12.81
C GLU A 90 -7.34 11.24 -11.89
N CYS A 91 -6.18 10.63 -11.63
CA CYS A 91 -6.08 9.54 -10.66
C CYS A 91 -6.52 9.99 -9.27
N ASN A 92 -6.09 11.16 -8.82
CA ASN A 92 -6.46 11.71 -7.53
C ASN A 92 -7.97 11.99 -7.44
N LYS A 93 -8.55 12.57 -8.48
CA LYS A 93 -9.99 12.84 -8.54
C LYS A 93 -10.81 11.56 -8.48
N LEU A 94 -10.38 10.54 -9.23
CA LEU A 94 -11.05 9.24 -9.23
C LEU A 94 -10.95 8.58 -7.85
N SER A 95 -9.78 8.64 -7.24
CA SER A 95 -9.56 8.11 -5.88
C SER A 95 -10.51 8.76 -4.87
N ILE A 96 -10.68 10.07 -4.93
CA ILE A 96 -11.58 10.81 -4.05
C ILE A 96 -13.04 10.38 -4.28
N LYS A 97 -13.46 10.24 -5.53
CA LYS A 97 -14.80 9.78 -5.87
C LYS A 97 -15.09 8.38 -5.31
N LEU A 98 -14.09 7.53 -5.28
CA LEU A 98 -14.23 6.13 -4.86
C LEU A 98 -14.15 5.94 -3.34
N GLU A 99 -13.80 6.97 -2.58
CA GLU A 99 -13.73 6.88 -1.12
C GLU A 99 -15.06 6.48 -0.48
N SER A 100 -16.17 6.83 -1.11
CA SER A 100 -17.52 6.50 -0.64
C SER A 100 -18.00 5.11 -1.10
N CYS A 101 -17.23 4.41 -1.92
CA CYS A 101 -17.62 3.10 -2.42
C CYS A 101 -17.36 2.00 -1.37
N VAL A 102 -18.43 1.51 -0.75
CA VAL A 102 -18.36 0.50 0.32
C VAL A 102 -17.73 -0.81 -0.16
N GLU A 103 -18.02 -1.22 -1.38
CA GLU A 103 -17.48 -2.47 -1.93
C GLU A 103 -15.95 -2.46 -2.03
N LEU A 104 -15.37 -1.28 -2.27
CA LEU A 104 -13.91 -1.13 -2.36
C LEU A 104 -13.22 -1.11 -1.01
N MET A 105 -13.94 -0.83 0.08
CA MET A 105 -13.37 -0.82 1.43
C MET A 105 -12.84 -2.20 1.86
N SER A 106 -13.41 -3.27 1.31
CA SER A 106 -12.97 -4.64 1.58
C SER A 106 -11.76 -5.06 0.74
N LYS A 107 -11.36 -4.25 -0.24
CA LYS A 107 -10.23 -4.56 -1.12
C LYS A 107 -8.94 -3.94 -0.60
N THR A 108 -7.80 -4.53 -0.97
CA THR A 108 -6.51 -3.99 -0.57
C THR A 108 -6.26 -2.65 -1.25
N PRO A 109 -5.66 -1.67 -0.55
CA PRO A 109 -5.35 -0.37 -1.16
C PRO A 109 -4.48 -0.48 -2.41
N ASN A 110 -3.52 -1.41 -2.43
CA ASN A 110 -2.65 -1.65 -3.58
C ASN A 110 -3.43 -2.05 -4.83
N SER A 111 -4.40 -2.94 -4.66
CA SER A 111 -5.22 -3.42 -5.78
C SER A 111 -6.12 -2.31 -6.33
N VAL A 112 -6.77 -1.55 -5.44
CA VAL A 112 -7.64 -0.43 -5.84
C VAL A 112 -6.83 0.65 -6.57
N ALA A 113 -5.68 1.04 -6.04
CA ALA A 113 -4.81 2.03 -6.66
C ALA A 113 -4.32 1.58 -8.04
N SER A 114 -3.97 0.31 -8.18
CA SER A 114 -3.55 -0.27 -9.46
C SER A 114 -4.63 -0.16 -10.53
N VAL A 115 -5.88 -0.42 -10.17
CA VAL A 115 -7.02 -0.31 -11.09
C VAL A 115 -7.30 1.14 -11.47
N ILE A 116 -7.19 2.07 -10.52
CA ILE A 116 -7.34 3.51 -10.79
C ILE A 116 -6.31 3.94 -11.84
N ILE A 117 -5.05 3.54 -11.66
CA ILE A 117 -3.97 3.86 -12.59
C ILE A 117 -4.27 3.26 -13.97
N TYR A 118 -4.69 2.00 -14.02
CA TYR A 118 -5.05 1.35 -15.28
C TYR A 118 -6.18 2.08 -16.00
N MET A 119 -7.22 2.48 -15.30
CA MET A 119 -8.37 3.17 -15.89
C MET A 119 -8.00 4.54 -16.48
N VAL A 120 -7.09 5.26 -15.85
CA VAL A 120 -6.62 6.57 -16.33
C VAL A 120 -5.61 6.43 -17.46
N LEU A 121 -4.70 5.46 -17.36
CA LEU A 121 -3.63 5.24 -18.33
C LEU A 121 -3.95 4.16 -19.38
N LYS A 122 -5.20 3.80 -19.53
CA LYS A 122 -5.66 2.70 -20.37
C LYS A 122 -5.13 2.71 -21.80
N GLU A 123 -4.93 3.89 -22.35
CA GLU A 123 -4.42 4.07 -23.70
C GLU A 123 -2.89 3.94 -23.81
N LYS A 124 -2.18 4.14 -22.70
CA LYS A 124 -0.72 4.11 -22.63
C LYS A 124 -0.15 2.79 -22.14
N VAL A 125 -0.83 2.15 -21.19
CA VAL A 125 -0.34 0.93 -20.54
C VAL A 125 -1.36 -0.19 -20.65
N SER A 126 -0.85 -1.40 -20.83
CA SER A 126 -1.69 -2.60 -20.88
C SER A 126 -2.01 -3.08 -19.45
N LYS A 127 -3.06 -3.87 -19.35
CA LYS A 127 -3.45 -4.52 -18.11
C LYS A 127 -2.32 -5.40 -17.54
N SER A 128 -1.62 -6.13 -18.43
CA SER A 128 -0.47 -6.97 -18.06
C SER A 128 0.68 -6.16 -17.47
N GLU A 129 0.96 -5.00 -18.03
CA GLU A 129 2.02 -4.10 -17.57
C GLU A 129 1.70 -3.57 -16.16
N VAL A 130 0.46 -3.17 -15.92
CA VAL A 130 0.01 -2.73 -14.60
C VAL A 130 0.11 -3.87 -13.59
N CYS A 131 -0.30 -5.08 -13.96
CA CYS A 131 -0.19 -6.26 -13.11
C CYS A 131 1.25 -6.53 -12.69
N GLU A 132 2.17 -6.45 -13.63
CA GLU A 132 3.60 -6.70 -13.38
C GLU A 132 4.20 -5.63 -12.47
N ARG A 133 4.00 -4.35 -12.78
CA ARG A 133 4.57 -3.24 -12.02
C ARG A 133 3.97 -3.07 -10.63
N CYS A 134 2.68 -3.31 -10.51
CA CYS A 134 1.96 -3.13 -9.24
C CYS A 134 1.84 -4.41 -8.42
N SER A 135 2.31 -5.54 -8.93
CA SER A 135 2.24 -6.86 -8.28
C SER A 135 0.81 -7.30 -7.95
N VAL A 136 -0.10 -7.11 -8.89
CA VAL A 136 -1.50 -7.58 -8.80
C VAL A 136 -1.82 -8.52 -9.95
N SER A 137 -2.82 -9.39 -9.75
CA SER A 137 -3.24 -10.33 -10.79
C SER A 137 -4.30 -9.72 -11.71
N VAL A 138 -4.36 -10.20 -12.96
CA VAL A 138 -5.37 -9.77 -13.94
C VAL A 138 -6.81 -10.01 -13.42
N PRO A 139 -7.15 -11.17 -12.83
CA PRO A 139 -8.48 -11.37 -12.26
C PRO A 139 -8.85 -10.34 -11.21
N THR A 140 -7.91 -9.93 -10.37
CA THR A 140 -8.12 -8.89 -9.35
C THR A 140 -8.44 -7.55 -10.00
N ILE A 141 -7.70 -7.16 -11.04
CA ILE A 141 -7.96 -5.91 -11.78
C ILE A 141 -9.35 -5.96 -12.41
N ASN A 142 -9.70 -7.04 -13.09
CA ASN A 142 -11.01 -7.18 -13.73
C ASN A 142 -12.16 -7.05 -12.74
N LYS A 143 -12.03 -7.69 -11.59
CA LYS A 143 -13.04 -7.66 -10.54
C LYS A 143 -13.26 -6.26 -9.98
N ILE A 144 -12.20 -5.57 -9.66
CA ILE A 144 -12.26 -4.21 -9.10
C ILE A 144 -12.70 -3.20 -10.18
N GLU A 145 -12.22 -3.35 -11.41
CA GLU A 145 -12.66 -2.51 -12.53
C GLU A 145 -14.17 -2.59 -12.73
N ASN A 146 -14.74 -3.77 -12.64
CA ASN A 146 -16.19 -3.95 -12.74
C ASN A 146 -16.94 -3.25 -11.61
N ILE A 147 -16.41 -3.33 -10.38
CA ILE A 147 -16.99 -2.65 -9.21
C ILE A 147 -16.98 -1.14 -9.42
N ILE A 148 -15.84 -0.60 -9.86
CA ILE A 148 -15.67 0.84 -10.10
C ILE A 148 -16.59 1.32 -11.22
N THR A 149 -16.62 0.62 -12.35
CA THR A 149 -17.48 0.96 -13.49
C THR A 149 -18.93 1.01 -13.08
N LYS A 150 -19.38 0.00 -12.35
CA LYS A 150 -20.75 -0.05 -11.84
C LYS A 150 -21.05 1.11 -10.89
N TYR A 151 -20.14 1.41 -10.00
CA TYR A 151 -20.30 2.52 -9.06
C TYR A 151 -20.41 3.88 -9.78
N LEU A 152 -19.57 4.10 -10.80
CA LEU A 152 -19.56 5.35 -11.55
C LEU A 152 -20.79 5.53 -12.45
N GLU A 153 -21.45 4.43 -12.84
CA GLU A 153 -22.69 4.47 -13.62
C GLU A 153 -23.93 4.78 -12.78
N GLU A 154 -23.84 4.59 -11.49
CA GLU A 154 -24.90 4.98 -10.54
C GLU A 154 -24.85 6.50 -10.30
#